data_72fddce666bbc9c4c74d154f48db9ccf
#
_entry.id   72fddce666bbc9c4c74d154f48db9ccf
#
_cell.length_a   1.000
_cell.length_b   1.000
_cell.length_c   1.000
_cell.angle_alpha   90.00
_cell.angle_beta   90.00
_cell.angle_gamma   90.00
#
_symmetry.space_group_name_H-M   'P 1'
#
loop_
_entity.id
_entity.type
_entity.pdbx_description
1 polymer ?
#
loop_
_entity_poly.entity_id
_entity_poly.type
_entity_poly.pdbx_seq_one_letter_code
_entity_poly.pdbx_strand_id
1 'polypeptide(L)'
;MKKAVQNTLLALYRVFRTSGALATPAGRRIFLAAYLAYKRLWEPDLSHLRTLVRPSCWIVDIGANVGYFSRTFCRWVSEGGRVLAFEPEAKNFELLSEVAAQPLLRNLLDCRQCLVAELDGELPLWINRDNPADHRIGASGILTRSSRLDTILAELSWPAVSLVKIDVQGAEARVLEGAHETLARNRPVLVIEIDDRALEAFGSSARMIEERLADLGYRMFAADERRFRSRLDSVRAAKLRSRLGYADFVFVPAERVPQT
;
A
#
# COMPACT_ATOMS: atom_id res chain seq x y z
N MET A 1 -17.12 0.03 -17.10
CA MET A 1 -17.79 -0.58 -15.95
C MET A 1 -17.11 -0.19 -14.63
N LYS A 2 -15.79 -0.41 -14.41
CA LYS A 2 -15.04 -0.03 -13.18
C LYS A 2 -15.30 1.44 -12.76
N LYS A 3 -15.12 2.42 -13.65
CA LYS A 3 -15.35 3.85 -13.38
C LYS A 3 -16.79 4.17 -12.93
N ALA A 4 -17.80 3.54 -13.51
CA ALA A 4 -19.19 3.77 -13.13
C ALA A 4 -19.46 3.28 -11.69
N VAL A 5 -18.99 2.08 -11.34
CA VAL A 5 -19.13 1.53 -9.98
C VAL A 5 -18.33 2.37 -8.97
N GLN A 6 -17.12 2.81 -9.33
CA GLN A 6 -16.32 3.71 -8.52
C GLN A 6 -17.05 5.05 -8.23
N ASN A 7 -17.63 5.66 -9.27
CA ASN A 7 -18.41 6.90 -9.12
C ASN A 7 -19.62 6.70 -8.21
N THR A 8 -20.31 5.56 -8.32
CA THR A 8 -21.44 5.22 -7.42
C THR A 8 -20.97 5.09 -5.97
N LEU A 9 -19.83 4.41 -5.76
CA LEU A 9 -19.26 4.27 -4.41
C LEU A 9 -18.84 5.64 -3.83
N LEU A 10 -18.22 6.50 -4.63
CA LEU A 10 -17.84 7.85 -4.21
C LEU A 10 -19.08 8.70 -3.91
N ALA A 11 -20.16 8.58 -4.69
CA ALA A 11 -21.43 9.23 -4.39
C ALA A 11 -22.03 8.74 -3.05
N LEU A 12 -22.00 7.42 -2.82
CA LEU A 12 -22.42 6.82 -1.55
C LEU A 12 -21.57 7.33 -0.38
N TYR A 13 -20.26 7.38 -0.55
CA TYR A 13 -19.34 7.94 0.45
C TYR A 13 -19.70 9.40 0.80
N ARG A 14 -19.96 10.24 -0.21
CA ARG A 14 -20.38 11.64 0.00
C ARG A 14 -21.68 11.71 0.81
N VAL A 15 -22.69 10.89 0.47
CA VAL A 15 -23.96 10.83 1.23
C VAL A 15 -23.71 10.40 2.67
N PHE A 16 -22.95 9.35 2.92
CA PHE A 16 -22.62 8.88 4.27
C PHE A 16 -21.86 9.94 5.08
N ARG A 17 -20.95 10.66 4.42
CA ARG A 17 -20.18 11.74 5.05
C ARG A 17 -21.09 12.94 5.41
N THR A 18 -21.92 13.40 4.48
CA THR A 18 -22.75 14.60 4.65
C THR A 18 -23.93 14.38 5.59
N SER A 19 -24.47 13.17 5.63
CA SER A 19 -25.55 12.79 6.56
C SER A 19 -25.06 12.54 8.00
N GLY A 20 -23.74 12.54 8.24
CA GLY A 20 -23.20 12.16 9.53
C GLY A 20 -23.22 10.64 9.81
N ALA A 21 -23.67 9.81 8.86
CA ALA A 21 -23.76 8.37 9.06
C ALA A 21 -22.39 7.73 9.42
N LEU A 22 -21.28 8.25 8.86
CA LEU A 22 -19.92 7.79 9.21
C LEU A 22 -19.52 8.11 10.66
N ALA A 23 -20.21 9.01 11.35
CA ALA A 23 -19.99 9.25 12.77
C ALA A 23 -20.60 8.14 13.65
N THR A 24 -21.50 7.32 13.09
CA THR A 24 -22.16 6.22 13.84
C THR A 24 -21.44 4.90 13.62
N PRO A 25 -21.33 4.02 14.63
CA PRO A 25 -20.72 2.69 14.46
C PRO A 25 -21.42 1.84 13.38
N ALA A 26 -22.75 1.93 13.28
CA ALA A 26 -23.51 1.19 12.28
C ALA A 26 -23.22 1.68 10.85
N GLY A 27 -23.20 2.99 10.64
CA GLY A 27 -22.89 3.60 9.34
C GLY A 27 -21.47 3.28 8.88
N ARG A 28 -20.48 3.33 9.78
CA ARG A 28 -19.09 2.91 9.48
C ARG A 28 -19.02 1.45 9.06
N ARG A 29 -19.68 0.53 9.77
CA ARG A 29 -19.71 -0.90 9.43
C ARG A 29 -20.32 -1.15 8.05
N ILE A 30 -21.44 -0.49 7.73
CA ILE A 30 -22.10 -0.61 6.42
C ILE A 30 -21.16 -0.10 5.32
N PHE A 31 -20.60 1.10 5.51
CA PHE A 31 -19.65 1.68 4.55
C PHE A 31 -18.44 0.79 4.36
N LEU A 32 -17.81 0.33 5.44
CA LEU A 32 -16.64 -0.55 5.39
C LEU A 32 -16.96 -1.85 4.65
N ALA A 33 -18.11 -2.48 4.92
CA ALA A 33 -18.51 -3.70 4.23
C ALA A 33 -18.69 -3.48 2.71
N ALA A 34 -19.36 -2.40 2.32
CA ALA A 34 -19.55 -2.03 0.91
C ALA A 34 -18.21 -1.72 0.21
N TYR A 35 -17.34 -0.98 0.89
CA TYR A 35 -16.03 -0.61 0.36
C TYR A 35 -15.12 -1.84 0.18
N LEU A 36 -15.08 -2.73 1.18
CA LEU A 36 -14.31 -3.98 1.08
C LEU A 36 -14.85 -4.91 -0.01
N ALA A 37 -16.16 -4.98 -0.20
CA ALA A 37 -16.76 -5.73 -1.31
C ALA A 37 -16.38 -5.14 -2.67
N TYR A 38 -16.39 -3.80 -2.80
CA TYR A 38 -15.91 -3.11 -3.99
C TYR A 38 -14.42 -3.43 -4.27
N LYS A 39 -13.56 -3.29 -3.26
CA LYS A 39 -12.13 -3.59 -3.39
C LYS A 39 -11.90 -5.03 -3.86
N ARG A 40 -12.65 -5.99 -3.30
CA ARG A 40 -12.56 -7.41 -3.71
C ARG A 40 -12.86 -7.64 -5.18
N LEU A 41 -13.70 -6.82 -5.81
CA LEU A 41 -14.06 -6.95 -7.22
C LEU A 41 -13.07 -6.29 -8.18
N TRP A 42 -12.33 -5.28 -7.70
CA TRP A 42 -11.56 -4.40 -8.58
C TRP A 42 -10.07 -4.30 -8.27
N GLU A 43 -9.65 -4.72 -7.09
CA GLU A 43 -8.22 -4.81 -6.76
C GLU A 43 -7.59 -6.07 -7.38
N PRO A 44 -6.29 -6.03 -7.69
CA PRO A 44 -5.59 -7.19 -8.21
C PRO A 44 -5.61 -8.34 -7.20
N ASP A 45 -5.74 -9.56 -7.71
CA ASP A 45 -5.57 -10.76 -6.88
C ASP A 45 -4.06 -11.02 -6.68
N LEU A 46 -3.57 -10.66 -5.51
CA LEU A 46 -2.19 -10.86 -5.11
C LEU A 46 -1.93 -12.22 -4.43
N SER A 47 -2.92 -13.13 -4.42
CA SER A 47 -2.82 -14.40 -3.66
C SER A 47 -1.62 -15.27 -4.04
N HIS A 48 -1.17 -15.18 -5.29
CA HIS A 48 0.03 -15.88 -5.78
C HIS A 48 1.33 -15.42 -5.09
N LEU A 49 1.37 -14.18 -4.57
CA LEU A 49 2.54 -13.66 -3.84
C LEU A 49 2.74 -14.34 -2.49
N ARG A 50 1.71 -15.02 -1.97
CA ARG A 50 1.82 -15.79 -0.73
C ARG A 50 2.96 -16.79 -0.77
N THR A 51 3.25 -17.37 -1.93
CA THR A 51 4.35 -18.32 -2.12
C THR A 51 5.74 -17.69 -1.94
N LEU A 52 5.82 -16.37 -2.07
CA LEU A 52 7.04 -15.58 -1.87
C LEU A 52 7.17 -15.04 -0.43
N VAL A 53 6.11 -15.13 0.38
CA VAL A 53 6.14 -14.73 1.80
C VAL A 53 6.84 -15.83 2.60
N ARG A 54 7.94 -15.48 3.23
CA ARG A 54 8.68 -16.41 4.09
C ARG A 54 7.93 -16.62 5.40
N PRO A 55 7.89 -17.85 5.92
CA PRO A 55 7.27 -18.14 7.22
C PRO A 55 7.85 -17.25 8.34
N SER A 56 7.03 -16.88 9.30
CA SER A 56 7.41 -16.06 10.47
C SER A 56 7.97 -14.67 10.16
N CYS A 57 7.93 -14.24 8.88
CA CYS A 57 8.32 -12.88 8.49
C CYS A 57 7.16 -11.91 8.59
N TRP A 58 7.50 -10.63 8.69
CA TRP A 58 6.54 -9.54 8.67
C TRP A 58 6.19 -9.13 7.23
N ILE A 59 5.00 -8.58 7.09
CA ILE A 59 4.54 -7.89 5.89
C ILE A 59 4.26 -6.44 6.26
N VAL A 60 4.68 -5.50 5.43
CA VAL A 60 4.43 -4.07 5.62
C VAL A 60 3.45 -3.59 4.57
N ASP A 61 2.40 -2.86 5.00
CA ASP A 61 1.36 -2.29 4.14
C ASP A 61 1.35 -0.76 4.32
N ILE A 62 1.95 -0.03 3.38
CA ILE A 62 2.09 1.43 3.43
C ILE A 62 1.01 2.04 2.54
N GLY A 63 0.15 2.89 3.14
CA GLY A 63 -1.09 3.35 2.53
C GLY A 63 -2.20 2.31 2.67
N ALA A 64 -2.34 1.75 3.88
CA ALA A 64 -3.25 0.65 4.15
C ALA A 64 -4.74 1.02 3.99
N ASN A 65 -5.06 2.32 3.97
CA ASN A 65 -6.43 2.81 3.88
C ASN A 65 -7.29 2.14 4.96
N VAL A 66 -8.41 1.51 4.61
CA VAL A 66 -9.29 0.80 5.55
C VAL A 66 -8.89 -0.67 5.79
N GLY A 67 -7.69 -1.09 5.38
CA GLY A 67 -7.12 -2.41 5.68
C GLY A 67 -7.56 -3.55 4.75
N TYR A 68 -7.90 -3.29 3.50
CA TYR A 68 -8.26 -4.36 2.54
C TYR A 68 -7.11 -5.36 2.34
N PHE A 69 -5.92 -4.86 1.98
CA PHE A 69 -4.74 -5.71 1.80
C PHE A 69 -4.20 -6.20 3.15
N SER A 70 -4.17 -5.35 4.18
CA SER A 70 -3.72 -5.74 5.52
C SER A 70 -4.45 -7.01 6.04
N ARG A 71 -5.79 -7.08 5.87
CA ARG A 71 -6.59 -8.29 6.21
C ARG A 71 -6.18 -9.51 5.39
N THR A 72 -5.87 -9.33 4.13
CA THR A 72 -5.42 -10.39 3.24
C THR A 72 -4.05 -10.90 3.68
N PHE A 73 -3.14 -9.99 3.98
CA PHE A 73 -1.77 -10.29 4.42
C PHE A 73 -1.74 -11.00 5.78
N CYS A 74 -2.65 -10.67 6.71
CA CYS A 74 -2.79 -11.40 7.96
C CYS A 74 -3.06 -12.91 7.79
N ARG A 75 -3.63 -13.31 6.65
CA ARG A 75 -3.85 -14.73 6.33
C ARG A 75 -2.61 -15.42 5.74
N TRP A 76 -1.58 -14.63 5.38
CA TRP A 76 -0.35 -15.14 4.77
C TRP A 76 0.77 -15.31 5.78
N VAL A 77 0.75 -14.52 6.85
CA VAL A 77 1.73 -14.66 7.93
C VAL A 77 1.41 -15.89 8.78
N SER A 78 2.46 -16.55 9.25
CA SER A 78 2.40 -17.69 10.15
C SER A 78 2.84 -17.30 11.56
N GLU A 79 3.00 -18.27 12.42
CA GLU A 79 3.46 -18.06 13.80
C GLU A 79 4.73 -17.22 13.88
N GLY A 80 4.70 -16.16 14.67
CA GLY A 80 5.77 -15.17 14.80
C GLY A 80 5.74 -14.05 13.76
N GLY A 81 5.00 -14.20 12.66
CA GLY A 81 4.84 -13.15 11.65
C GLY A 81 3.76 -12.14 12.03
N ARG A 82 3.86 -10.92 11.50
CA ARG A 82 2.90 -9.83 11.71
C ARG A 82 2.71 -9.01 10.44
N VAL A 83 1.63 -8.26 10.40
CA VAL A 83 1.40 -7.21 9.40
C VAL A 83 1.52 -5.87 10.10
N LEU A 84 2.39 -5.01 9.58
CA LEU A 84 2.56 -3.63 10.02
C LEU A 84 1.92 -2.72 8.98
N ALA A 85 0.85 -2.04 9.35
CA ALA A 85 0.04 -1.23 8.45
C ALA A 85 0.11 0.25 8.80
N PHE A 86 0.31 1.10 7.79
CA PHE A 86 0.42 2.55 7.94
C PHE A 86 -0.69 3.23 7.16
N GLU A 87 -1.43 4.10 7.85
CA GLU A 87 -2.45 4.97 7.27
C GLU A 87 -2.40 6.32 7.95
N PRO A 88 -2.06 7.40 7.24
CA PRO A 88 -1.91 8.72 7.85
C PRO A 88 -3.24 9.45 8.10
N GLU A 89 -4.28 9.23 7.26
CA GLU A 89 -5.55 9.94 7.37
C GLU A 89 -6.36 9.39 8.55
N ALA A 90 -6.82 10.29 9.43
CA ALA A 90 -7.40 9.92 10.73
C ALA A 90 -8.67 9.05 10.61
N LYS A 91 -9.57 9.33 9.64
CA LYS A 91 -10.81 8.57 9.48
C LYS A 91 -10.57 7.18 8.88
N ASN A 92 -9.66 7.10 7.91
CA ASN A 92 -9.24 5.80 7.37
C ASN A 92 -8.53 4.98 8.44
N PHE A 93 -7.66 5.62 9.23
CA PHE A 93 -6.98 4.97 10.35
C PHE A 93 -7.96 4.48 11.43
N GLU A 94 -9.01 5.24 11.73
CA GLU A 94 -10.09 4.79 12.64
C GLU A 94 -10.73 3.49 12.13
N LEU A 95 -11.07 3.42 10.83
CA LEU A 95 -11.62 2.22 10.20
C LEU A 95 -10.62 1.06 10.17
N LEU A 96 -9.36 1.33 9.88
CA LEU A 96 -8.28 0.34 9.92
C LEU A 96 -8.11 -0.22 11.34
N SER A 97 -8.20 0.63 12.36
CA SER A 97 -8.10 0.23 13.76
C SER A 97 -9.30 -0.65 14.19
N GLU A 98 -10.51 -0.34 13.70
CA GLU A 98 -11.68 -1.23 13.90
C GLU A 98 -11.47 -2.61 13.26
N VAL A 99 -10.80 -2.66 12.11
CA VAL A 99 -10.42 -3.93 11.46
C VAL A 99 -9.39 -4.68 12.31
N ALA A 100 -8.36 -4.00 12.81
CA ALA A 100 -7.31 -4.61 13.62
C ALA A 100 -7.84 -5.15 14.96
N ALA A 101 -8.87 -4.51 15.53
CA ALA A 101 -9.50 -4.94 16.77
C ALA A 101 -10.30 -6.27 16.65
N GLN A 102 -10.54 -6.77 15.43
CA GLN A 102 -11.25 -8.04 15.24
C GLN A 102 -10.48 -9.20 15.89
N PRO A 103 -11.17 -10.15 16.55
CA PRO A 103 -10.52 -11.24 17.32
C PRO A 103 -9.44 -12.01 16.55
N LEU A 104 -9.64 -12.22 15.24
CA LEU A 104 -8.70 -12.96 14.39
C LEU A 104 -7.50 -12.14 13.94
N LEU A 105 -7.51 -10.81 14.09
CA LEU A 105 -6.50 -9.91 13.57
C LEU A 105 -5.71 -9.18 14.65
N ARG A 106 -6.27 -9.01 15.85
CA ARG A 106 -5.73 -8.18 16.93
C ARG A 106 -4.27 -8.49 17.34
N ASN A 107 -3.82 -9.72 17.12
CA ASN A 107 -2.46 -10.16 17.45
C ASN A 107 -1.56 -10.24 16.21
N LEU A 108 -2.12 -10.03 15.03
CA LEU A 108 -1.41 -10.14 13.73
C LEU A 108 -1.24 -8.80 13.06
N LEU A 109 -2.13 -7.83 13.29
CA LEU A 109 -2.16 -6.54 12.60
C LEU A 109 -1.80 -5.41 13.59
N ASP A 110 -0.64 -4.82 13.38
CA ASP A 110 -0.17 -3.60 14.07
C ASP A 110 -0.43 -2.40 13.14
N CYS A 111 -1.29 -1.47 13.58
CA CYS A 111 -1.67 -0.30 12.79
C CYS A 111 -1.05 0.95 13.38
N ARG A 112 -0.48 1.80 12.52
CA ARG A 112 0.15 3.06 12.92
C ARG A 112 -0.39 4.22 12.10
N GLN A 113 -0.83 5.27 12.78
CA GLN A 113 -1.22 6.53 12.14
C GLN A 113 0.05 7.34 11.85
N CYS A 114 0.61 7.13 10.67
CA CYS A 114 1.87 7.75 10.27
C CYS A 114 1.99 7.77 8.75
N LEU A 115 2.56 8.83 8.22
CA LEU A 115 3.15 8.86 6.88
C LEU A 115 4.45 8.05 6.92
N VAL A 116 4.68 7.25 5.90
CA VAL A 116 6.00 6.66 5.67
C VAL A 116 6.63 7.38 4.49
N ALA A 117 7.79 8.01 4.71
CA ALA A 117 8.49 8.80 3.71
C ALA A 117 10.00 8.78 3.95
N GLU A 118 10.74 9.69 3.30
CA GLU A 118 12.20 9.79 3.38
C GLU A 118 12.73 10.41 4.67
N LEU A 119 11.88 11.02 5.51
CA LEU A 119 12.31 11.72 6.72
C LEU A 119 11.42 11.43 7.92
N ASP A 120 12.03 11.52 9.10
CA ASP A 120 11.36 11.52 10.39
C ASP A 120 10.96 12.95 10.77
N GLY A 121 9.74 13.12 11.30
CA GLY A 121 9.19 14.43 11.68
C GLY A 121 7.73 14.58 11.32
N GLU A 122 7.37 15.68 10.67
CA GLU A 122 6.02 15.96 10.21
C GLU A 122 6.03 16.42 8.75
N LEU A 123 5.05 15.96 8.00
CA LEU A 123 4.81 16.37 6.62
C LEU A 123 3.35 16.80 6.45
N PRO A 124 3.07 17.78 5.58
CA PRO A 124 1.70 18.19 5.31
C PRO A 124 0.98 17.11 4.48
N LEU A 125 -0.14 16.62 5.00
CA LEU A 125 -1.06 15.70 4.33
C LEU A 125 -2.26 16.46 3.78
N TRP A 126 -2.39 16.50 2.46
CA TRP A 126 -3.58 17.01 1.80
C TRP A 126 -4.69 15.96 1.82
N ILE A 127 -5.86 16.35 2.34
CA ILE A 127 -7.02 15.46 2.49
C ILE A 127 -7.98 15.67 1.32
N ASN A 128 -8.16 14.64 0.50
CA ASN A 128 -9.23 14.62 -0.49
C ASN A 128 -10.56 14.29 0.19
N ARG A 129 -11.42 15.30 0.33
CA ARG A 129 -12.72 15.13 0.99
C ARG A 129 -13.72 14.31 0.17
N ASP A 130 -13.51 14.18 -1.12
CA ASP A 130 -14.42 13.50 -2.05
C ASP A 130 -14.00 12.10 -2.43
N ASN A 131 -12.74 11.75 -2.15
CA ASN A 131 -12.20 10.42 -2.41
C ASN A 131 -11.34 9.95 -1.22
N PRO A 132 -11.82 9.01 -0.39
CA PRO A 132 -11.09 8.51 0.77
C PRO A 132 -9.88 7.64 0.43
N ALA A 133 -9.63 7.37 -0.84
CA ALA A 133 -8.47 6.63 -1.31
C ALA A 133 -7.43 7.52 -2.01
N ASP A 134 -7.56 8.86 -1.93
CA ASP A 134 -6.67 9.78 -2.65
C ASP A 134 -6.21 10.90 -1.71
N HIS A 135 -5.54 10.55 -0.63
CA HIS A 135 -4.84 11.49 0.23
C HIS A 135 -3.36 11.52 -0.14
N ARG A 136 -2.74 12.70 -0.11
CA ARG A 136 -1.38 12.88 -0.64
C ARG A 136 -0.53 13.75 0.28
N ILE A 137 0.77 13.51 0.35
CA ILE A 137 1.71 14.52 0.83
C ILE A 137 1.56 15.73 -0.08
N GLY A 138 1.56 16.95 0.44
CA GLY A 138 1.35 18.16 -0.37
C GLY A 138 2.14 19.34 0.15
N ALA A 139 2.14 20.46 -0.61
CA ALA A 139 2.73 21.72 -0.16
C ALA A 139 1.90 22.37 0.97
N SER A 140 0.64 21.98 1.11
CA SER A 140 -0.27 22.44 2.15
C SER A 140 -1.16 21.29 2.61
N GLY A 141 -1.50 21.26 3.89
CA GLY A 141 -2.33 20.19 4.45
C GLY A 141 -2.26 20.16 5.97
N ILE A 142 -2.73 19.08 6.56
CA ILE A 142 -2.63 18.85 8.00
C ILE A 142 -1.25 18.30 8.29
N LEU A 143 -0.49 18.95 9.18
CA LEU A 143 0.78 18.41 9.64
C LEU A 143 0.54 17.04 10.28
N THR A 144 1.18 16.04 9.72
CA THR A 144 0.98 14.64 10.07
C THR A 144 2.35 14.02 10.34
N ARG A 145 2.44 13.22 11.40
CA ARG A 145 3.67 12.49 11.73
C ARG A 145 4.15 11.71 10.52
N SER A 146 5.43 11.86 10.22
CA SER A 146 6.16 11.12 9.19
C SER A 146 7.31 10.35 9.81
N SER A 147 7.59 9.17 9.30
CA SER A 147 8.79 8.43 9.69
C SER A 147 9.33 7.63 8.51
N ARG A 148 10.63 7.41 8.54
CA ARG A 148 11.30 6.47 7.64
C ARG A 148 10.91 5.04 8.02
N LEU A 149 10.72 4.18 7.04
CA LEU A 149 10.50 2.76 7.33
C LEU A 149 11.69 2.16 8.09
N ASP A 150 12.90 2.57 7.72
CA ASP A 150 14.14 2.12 8.39
C ASP A 150 14.15 2.47 9.88
N THR A 151 13.72 3.70 10.25
CA THR A 151 13.63 4.13 11.66
C THR A 151 12.62 3.28 12.42
N ILE A 152 11.44 3.06 11.84
CA ILE A 152 10.39 2.25 12.46
C ILE A 152 10.84 0.81 12.68
N LEU A 153 11.49 0.19 11.69
CA LEU A 153 11.97 -1.18 11.81
C LEU A 153 13.16 -1.31 12.77
N ALA A 154 13.99 -0.27 12.86
CA ALA A 154 15.07 -0.19 13.87
C ALA A 154 14.50 -0.17 15.29
N GLU A 155 13.48 0.64 15.56
CA GLU A 155 12.75 0.68 16.85
C GLU A 155 12.14 -0.70 17.20
N LEU A 156 11.76 -1.48 16.21
CA LEU A 156 11.22 -2.84 16.35
C LEU A 156 12.33 -3.93 16.35
N SER A 157 13.61 -3.53 16.49
CA SER A 157 14.76 -4.44 16.47
C SER A 157 14.91 -5.23 15.15
N TRP A 158 14.57 -4.60 14.04
CA TRP A 158 14.75 -5.14 12.68
C TRP A 158 14.09 -6.50 12.44
N PRO A 159 12.77 -6.62 12.57
CA PRO A 159 12.12 -7.88 12.21
C PRO A 159 12.38 -8.24 10.75
N ALA A 160 12.39 -9.53 10.45
CA ALA A 160 12.53 -10.01 9.07
C ALA A 160 11.27 -9.65 8.27
N VAL A 161 11.42 -8.80 7.24
CA VAL A 161 10.32 -8.38 6.35
C VAL A 161 10.38 -9.15 5.05
N SER A 162 9.28 -9.75 4.64
CA SER A 162 9.18 -10.60 3.44
C SER A 162 8.52 -9.89 2.26
N LEU A 163 7.59 -8.96 2.53
CA LEU A 163 6.85 -8.20 1.54
C LEU A 163 6.57 -6.79 2.04
N VAL A 164 6.67 -5.81 1.16
CA VAL A 164 6.24 -4.42 1.39
C VAL A 164 5.30 -4.00 0.27
N LYS A 165 4.07 -3.60 0.61
CA LYS A 165 3.16 -2.91 -0.31
C LYS A 165 3.30 -1.41 -0.12
N ILE A 166 3.34 -0.66 -1.22
CA ILE A 166 3.46 0.79 -1.25
C ILE A 166 2.38 1.34 -2.18
N ASP A 167 1.46 2.12 -1.62
CA ASP A 167 0.32 2.72 -2.32
C ASP A 167 0.02 4.07 -1.63
N VAL A 168 0.80 5.09 -1.98
CA VAL A 168 0.85 6.38 -1.28
C VAL A 168 0.61 7.58 -2.21
N GLN A 169 0.01 7.32 -3.36
CA GLN A 169 -0.52 8.31 -4.29
C GLN A 169 0.53 9.36 -4.73
N GLY A 170 1.69 8.85 -5.22
CA GLY A 170 2.76 9.64 -5.82
C GLY A 170 4.02 9.80 -4.96
N ALA A 171 3.99 9.42 -3.68
CA ALA A 171 5.15 9.51 -2.78
C ALA A 171 5.97 8.21 -2.72
N GLU A 172 5.78 7.28 -3.65
CA GLU A 172 6.42 5.95 -3.66
C GLU A 172 7.95 6.04 -3.67
N ALA A 173 8.52 6.99 -4.44
CA ALA A 173 9.96 7.22 -4.48
C ALA A 173 10.51 7.68 -3.11
N ARG A 174 9.75 8.52 -2.39
CA ARG A 174 10.10 9.00 -1.05
C ARG A 174 10.05 7.87 -0.01
N VAL A 175 9.06 6.96 -0.13
CA VAL A 175 9.00 5.75 0.70
C VAL A 175 10.22 4.87 0.47
N LEU A 176 10.59 4.62 -0.78
CA LEU A 176 11.78 3.83 -1.13
C LEU A 176 13.08 4.48 -0.63
N GLU A 177 13.13 5.80 -0.57
CA GLU A 177 14.26 6.53 0.01
C GLU A 177 14.36 6.29 1.51
N GLY A 178 13.25 6.34 2.25
CA GLY A 178 13.18 6.06 3.67
C GLY A 178 13.27 4.57 4.04
N ALA A 179 13.37 3.68 3.05
CA ALA A 179 13.43 2.22 3.22
C ALA A 179 14.77 1.61 2.74
N HIS A 180 15.81 2.41 2.59
CA HIS A 180 17.09 1.98 2.01
C HIS A 180 17.69 0.76 2.71
N GLU A 181 17.80 0.79 4.06
CA GLU A 181 18.32 -0.32 4.84
C GLU A 181 17.38 -1.52 4.84
N THR A 182 16.08 -1.28 4.87
CA THR A 182 15.07 -2.33 4.74
C THR A 182 15.23 -3.11 3.44
N LEU A 183 15.42 -2.40 2.31
CA LEU A 183 15.65 -3.02 1.01
C LEU A 183 16.96 -3.81 0.97
N ALA A 184 18.03 -3.28 1.55
CA ALA A 184 19.32 -3.93 1.59
C ALA A 184 19.32 -5.18 2.49
N ARG A 185 18.80 -5.08 3.71
CA ARG A 185 18.82 -6.14 4.73
C ARG A 185 17.81 -7.25 4.46
N ASN A 186 16.58 -6.88 4.15
CA ASN A 186 15.45 -7.80 4.09
C ASN A 186 15.19 -8.36 2.69
N ARG A 187 15.58 -7.62 1.65
CA ARG A 187 15.30 -8.00 0.26
C ARG A 187 13.83 -8.43 0.09
N PRO A 188 12.85 -7.59 0.52
CA PRO A 188 11.45 -7.96 0.48
C PRO A 188 10.95 -8.00 -0.98
N VAL A 189 9.87 -8.73 -1.23
CA VAL A 189 9.05 -8.51 -2.42
C VAL A 189 8.35 -7.17 -2.27
N LEU A 190 8.33 -6.34 -3.33
CA LEU A 190 7.62 -5.07 -3.30
C LEU A 190 6.38 -5.16 -4.19
N VAL A 191 5.27 -4.61 -3.73
CA VAL A 191 4.07 -4.35 -4.52
C VAL A 191 3.88 -2.84 -4.52
N ILE A 192 3.98 -2.21 -5.69
CA ILE A 192 3.96 -0.75 -5.81
C ILE A 192 2.88 -0.35 -6.82
N GLU A 193 1.92 0.49 -6.39
CA GLU A 193 1.06 1.19 -7.32
C GLU A 193 1.85 2.33 -7.97
N ILE A 194 1.85 2.41 -9.30
CA ILE A 194 2.55 3.44 -10.05
C ILE A 194 1.52 4.22 -10.89
N ASP A 195 1.31 5.48 -10.52
CA ASP A 195 0.55 6.49 -11.26
C ASP A 195 1.52 7.57 -11.76
N ASP A 196 1.74 7.63 -13.09
CA ASP A 196 2.70 8.57 -13.67
C ASP A 196 2.39 10.03 -13.30
N ARG A 197 1.10 10.42 -13.29
CA ARG A 197 0.68 11.80 -12.95
C ARG A 197 0.88 12.13 -11.49
N ALA A 198 0.63 11.15 -10.62
CA ALA A 198 0.84 11.34 -9.19
C ALA A 198 2.34 11.50 -8.89
N LEU A 199 3.20 10.68 -9.50
CA LEU A 199 4.66 10.76 -9.36
C LEU A 199 5.22 12.09 -9.88
N GLU A 200 4.78 12.55 -11.05
CA GLU A 200 5.22 13.83 -11.65
C GLU A 200 4.93 15.02 -10.73
N ALA A 201 3.79 15.01 -10.03
CA ALA A 201 3.44 16.04 -9.06
C ALA A 201 4.43 16.15 -7.88
N PHE A 202 5.22 15.09 -7.64
CA PHE A 202 6.26 15.01 -6.61
C PHE A 202 7.69 15.07 -7.18
N GLY A 203 7.85 15.44 -8.46
CA GLY A 203 9.15 15.53 -9.11
C GLY A 203 9.82 14.18 -9.34
N SER A 204 9.04 13.10 -9.33
CA SER A 204 9.47 11.72 -9.55
C SER A 204 8.87 11.15 -10.84
N SER A 205 9.26 9.96 -11.21
CA SER A 205 8.71 9.23 -12.36
C SER A 205 8.77 7.72 -12.14
N ALA A 206 7.90 7.01 -12.85
CA ALA A 206 7.94 5.55 -12.87
C ALA A 206 9.34 5.03 -13.25
N ARG A 207 9.98 5.69 -14.22
CA ARG A 207 11.33 5.32 -14.67
C ARG A 207 12.36 5.39 -13.55
N MET A 208 12.34 6.43 -12.73
CA MET A 208 13.26 6.55 -11.58
C MET A 208 13.08 5.40 -10.59
N ILE A 209 11.84 5.00 -10.31
CA ILE A 209 11.54 3.86 -9.43
C ILE A 209 12.04 2.55 -10.07
N GLU A 210 11.75 2.34 -11.35
CA GLU A 210 12.13 1.14 -12.09
C GLU A 210 13.66 0.98 -12.16
N GLU A 211 14.41 2.05 -12.50
CA GLU A 211 15.87 2.06 -12.57
C GLU A 211 16.49 1.81 -11.19
N ARG A 212 16.04 2.53 -10.16
CA ARG A 212 16.51 2.33 -8.78
C ARG A 212 16.37 0.88 -8.31
N LEU A 213 15.20 0.28 -8.56
CA LEU A 213 14.95 -1.11 -8.14
C LEU A 213 15.72 -2.11 -9.01
N ALA A 214 15.91 -1.82 -10.29
CA ALA A 214 16.76 -2.64 -11.17
C ALA A 214 18.23 -2.63 -10.71
N ASP A 215 18.76 -1.47 -10.32
CA ASP A 215 20.12 -1.32 -9.77
C ASP A 215 20.30 -2.12 -8.47
N LEU A 216 19.23 -2.21 -7.67
CA LEU A 216 19.18 -3.05 -6.47
C LEU A 216 18.95 -4.55 -6.80
N GLY A 217 18.93 -4.94 -8.08
CA GLY A 217 18.79 -6.33 -8.51
C GLY A 217 17.36 -6.88 -8.42
N TYR A 218 16.33 -6.02 -8.45
CA TYR A 218 14.94 -6.46 -8.55
C TYR A 218 14.53 -6.71 -9.99
N ARG A 219 13.59 -7.63 -10.19
CA ARG A 219 12.92 -7.87 -11.47
C ARG A 219 11.44 -7.46 -11.37
N MET A 220 10.97 -6.72 -12.36
CA MET A 220 9.60 -6.18 -12.39
C MET A 220 8.65 -7.13 -13.14
N PHE A 221 7.46 -7.31 -12.57
CA PHE A 221 6.34 -8.08 -13.13
C PHE A 221 5.04 -7.29 -12.99
N ALA A 222 4.04 -7.57 -13.83
CA ALA A 222 2.69 -7.09 -13.59
C ALA A 222 2.09 -7.79 -12.35
N ALA A 223 1.24 -7.10 -11.61
CA ALA A 223 0.66 -7.65 -10.38
C ALA A 223 -0.22 -8.88 -10.61
N ASP A 224 -0.77 -9.06 -11.81
CA ASP A 224 -1.55 -10.22 -12.24
C ASP A 224 -0.71 -11.37 -12.84
N GLU A 225 0.62 -11.20 -12.97
CA GLU A 225 1.53 -12.23 -13.49
C GLU A 225 1.81 -13.31 -12.42
N ARG A 226 1.01 -14.35 -12.43
CA ARG A 226 0.99 -15.39 -11.39
C ARG A 226 2.19 -16.35 -11.40
N ARG A 227 2.94 -16.41 -12.49
CA ARG A 227 4.03 -17.39 -12.68
C ARG A 227 5.43 -16.77 -12.75
N PHE A 228 5.53 -15.44 -12.69
CA PHE A 228 6.79 -14.68 -12.80
C PHE A 228 7.63 -15.00 -14.05
N ARG A 229 6.96 -15.42 -15.15
CA ARG A 229 7.62 -15.77 -16.41
C ARG A 229 7.84 -14.56 -17.30
N SER A 230 6.89 -13.62 -17.29
CA SER A 230 6.89 -12.45 -18.16
C SER A 230 7.46 -11.24 -17.43
N ARG A 231 8.79 -11.19 -17.31
CA ARG A 231 9.47 -9.98 -16.81
C ARG A 231 9.07 -8.79 -17.69
N LEU A 232 8.75 -7.67 -17.04
CA LEU A 232 8.46 -6.42 -17.71
C LEU A 232 9.74 -5.60 -17.92
N ASP A 233 9.78 -4.92 -19.07
CA ASP A 233 10.62 -3.76 -19.30
C ASP A 233 9.78 -2.47 -19.15
N SER A 234 10.44 -1.31 -19.12
CA SER A 234 9.79 -0.01 -18.92
C SER A 234 8.77 0.31 -20.04
N VAL A 235 8.96 -0.18 -21.26
CA VAL A 235 8.03 0.05 -22.38
C VAL A 235 6.71 -0.69 -22.16
N ARG A 236 6.78 -1.96 -21.76
CA ARG A 236 5.60 -2.76 -21.45
C ARG A 236 4.88 -2.25 -20.21
N ALA A 237 5.63 -1.85 -19.18
CA ALA A 237 5.09 -1.24 -17.98
C ALA A 237 4.34 0.06 -18.29
N ALA A 238 4.93 0.96 -19.09
CA ALA A 238 4.26 2.19 -19.55
C ALA A 238 2.96 1.91 -20.30
N LYS A 239 2.94 0.86 -21.14
CA LYS A 239 1.72 0.44 -21.86
C LYS A 239 0.63 -0.07 -20.92
N LEU A 240 0.97 -0.71 -19.81
CA LEU A 240 -0.01 -1.13 -18.80
C LEU A 240 -0.60 0.09 -18.09
N ARG A 241 0.23 1.04 -17.66
CA ARG A 241 -0.22 2.28 -17.00
C ARG A 241 -1.08 3.13 -17.91
N SER A 242 -0.75 3.24 -19.19
CA SER A 242 -1.50 4.06 -20.15
C SER A 242 -2.97 3.66 -20.33
N ARG A 243 -3.35 2.42 -19.97
CA ARG A 243 -4.73 1.93 -20.08
C ARG A 243 -5.66 2.45 -18.99
N LEU A 244 -5.13 2.64 -17.76
CA LEU A 244 -5.94 2.98 -16.59
C LEU A 244 -5.50 4.29 -15.93
N GLY A 245 -4.31 4.84 -16.28
CA GLY A 245 -3.66 5.96 -15.63
C GLY A 245 -2.68 5.51 -14.54
N TYR A 246 -2.84 4.30 -14.03
CA TYR A 246 -1.98 3.66 -13.02
C TYR A 246 -1.92 2.15 -13.22
N ALA A 247 -0.96 1.49 -12.58
CA ALA A 247 -0.92 0.03 -12.50
C ALA A 247 -0.12 -0.43 -11.27
N ASP A 248 -0.49 -1.61 -10.77
CA ASP A 248 0.25 -2.29 -9.72
C ASP A 248 1.35 -3.17 -10.34
N PHE A 249 2.57 -3.04 -9.81
CA PHE A 249 3.72 -3.84 -10.19
C PHE A 249 4.27 -4.60 -9.00
N VAL A 250 4.81 -5.77 -9.29
CA VAL A 250 5.54 -6.59 -8.33
C VAL A 250 7.01 -6.57 -8.68
N PHE A 251 7.83 -6.17 -7.73
CA PHE A 251 9.28 -6.23 -7.85
C PHE A 251 9.80 -7.35 -6.94
N VAL A 252 10.43 -8.33 -7.56
CA VAL A 252 10.97 -9.52 -6.87
C VAL A 252 12.49 -9.48 -6.93
N PRO A 253 13.21 -9.61 -5.81
CA PRO A 253 14.66 -9.79 -5.83
C PRO A 253 15.05 -10.93 -6.78
N ALA A 254 16.06 -10.73 -7.62
CA ALA A 254 16.38 -11.67 -8.69
C ALA A 254 16.63 -13.09 -8.18
N GLU A 255 17.23 -13.23 -6.99
CA GLU A 255 17.50 -14.49 -6.30
C GLU A 255 16.26 -15.18 -5.74
N ARG A 256 15.12 -14.46 -5.63
CA ARG A 256 13.86 -14.98 -5.12
C ARG A 256 12.80 -15.25 -6.21
N VAL A 257 13.14 -14.94 -7.46
CA VAL A 257 12.24 -15.26 -8.58
C VAL A 257 12.16 -16.79 -8.71
N PRO A 258 10.96 -17.39 -8.68
CA PRO A 258 10.81 -18.84 -8.81
C PRO A 258 11.48 -19.34 -10.09
N GLN A 259 12.28 -20.39 -9.97
CA GLN A 259 12.81 -21.10 -11.13
C GLN A 259 11.66 -21.89 -11.76
N THR A 260 11.42 -21.68 -13.05
CA THR A 260 10.34 -22.36 -13.81
C THR A 260 10.77 -23.73 -14.27
#